data_05ba2adeb3742ba6b620e06410c6323e
#
_entry.id   05ba2adeb3742ba6b620e06410c6323e
#
_cell.length_a   1.000
_cell.length_b   1.000
_cell.length_c   1.000
_cell.angle_alpha   90.00
_cell.angle_beta   90.00
_cell.angle_gamma   90.00
#
_symmetry.space_group_name_H-M   'P 1'
#
loop_
_entity.id
_entity.type
_entity.pdbx_description
1 polymer ?
#
loop_
_entity_poly.entity_id
_entity_poly.type
_entity_poly.pdbx_seq_one_letter_code
_entity_poly.pdbx_strand_id
1 'polypeptide(L)'
;MSLHKKLIQICNDRDLSNYLDMLHDDFTVVFHKSGNSFSKEEWSSMVAGMFDNEKFVFESSRCVYENSEIMVDHSFMSYPDETREAVMLVAKLKDGKILHIETGATPLD
;
A
#
# COMPACT_ATOMS: atom_id res chain seq x y z
N MET A 1 11.79 6.95 13.38
CA MET A 1 11.43 5.88 12.46
C MET A 1 10.68 6.48 11.26
N SER A 2 11.02 6.08 10.06
CA SER A 2 10.34 6.59 8.88
C SER A 2 8.95 5.99 8.75
N LEU A 3 8.05 6.71 8.09
CA LEU A 3 6.70 6.22 7.81
C LEU A 3 6.75 4.96 6.94
N HIS A 4 7.69 4.91 5.98
CA HIS A 4 7.87 3.73 5.12
C HIS A 4 8.25 2.50 5.94
N LYS A 5 9.20 2.62 6.85
CA LYS A 5 9.59 1.49 7.72
C LYS A 5 8.42 1.01 8.56
N LYS A 6 7.64 1.93 9.10
CA LYS A 6 6.45 1.61 9.86
C LYS A 6 5.42 0.87 9.01
N LEU A 7 5.19 1.35 7.78
CA LEU A 7 4.27 0.72 6.84
C LEU A 7 4.67 -0.72 6.53
N ILE A 8 5.96 -0.94 6.24
CA ILE A 8 6.47 -2.27 5.90
C ILE A 8 6.33 -3.23 7.08
N GLN A 9 6.63 -2.78 8.29
CA GLN A 9 6.48 -3.59 9.49
C GLN A 9 5.01 -3.99 9.69
N ILE A 10 4.10 -3.05 9.53
CA ILE A 10 2.67 -3.30 9.67
C ILE A 10 2.16 -4.28 8.63
N CYS A 11 2.60 -4.15 7.36
CA CYS A 11 2.23 -5.06 6.30
C CYS A 11 2.78 -6.47 6.53
N ASN A 12 4.03 -6.58 6.98
CA ASN A 12 4.63 -7.87 7.29
C ASN A 12 3.91 -8.58 8.44
N ASP A 13 3.48 -7.81 9.44
CA ASP A 13 2.73 -8.32 10.60
C ASP A 13 1.25 -8.53 10.27
N ARG A 14 0.79 -8.05 9.13
CA ARG A 14 -0.62 -8.08 8.72
C ARG A 14 -1.53 -7.46 9.78
N ASP A 15 -1.08 -6.34 10.34
CA ASP A 15 -1.74 -5.62 11.43
C ASP A 15 -2.72 -4.60 10.85
N LEU A 16 -3.95 -5.05 10.60
CA LEU A 16 -4.97 -4.24 9.96
C LEU A 16 -5.29 -2.97 10.74
N SER A 17 -5.45 -3.07 12.05
CA SER A 17 -5.80 -1.93 12.90
C SER A 17 -4.77 -0.80 12.76
N ASN A 18 -3.50 -1.13 12.90
CA ASN A 18 -2.43 -0.13 12.77
C ASN A 18 -2.28 0.36 11.33
N TYR A 19 -2.55 -0.48 10.33
CA TYR A 19 -2.57 -0.05 8.94
C TYR A 19 -3.62 1.05 8.72
N LEU A 20 -4.84 0.81 9.19
CA LEU A 20 -5.94 1.77 9.01
C LEU A 20 -5.68 3.08 9.77
N ASP A 21 -5.01 3.01 10.90
CA ASP A 21 -4.61 4.19 11.66
C ASP A 21 -3.58 5.06 10.92
N MET A 22 -2.84 4.49 9.97
CA MET A 22 -1.92 5.25 9.14
C MET A 22 -2.62 6.05 8.06
N LEU A 23 -3.88 5.74 7.77
CA LEU A 23 -4.63 6.40 6.71
C LEU A 23 -5.38 7.62 7.26
N HIS A 24 -5.26 8.75 6.55
CA HIS A 24 -6.03 9.94 6.87
C HIS A 24 -7.52 9.66 6.70
N ASP A 25 -8.39 10.38 7.44
CA ASP A 25 -9.85 10.18 7.34
C ASP A 25 -10.37 10.41 5.92
N ASP A 26 -9.73 11.31 5.18
CA ASP A 26 -10.10 11.64 3.80
C ASP A 26 -9.33 10.82 2.76
N PHE A 27 -8.73 9.72 3.18
CA PHE A 27 -7.89 8.89 2.30
C PHE A 27 -8.61 8.44 1.04
N THR A 28 -7.85 8.47 -0.09
CA THR A 28 -8.28 7.88 -1.36
C THR A 28 -7.09 7.17 -2.01
N VAL A 29 -7.39 6.18 -2.85
CA VAL A 29 -6.37 5.46 -3.63
C VAL A 29 -6.83 5.32 -5.07
N VAL A 30 -5.89 5.48 -6.00
CA VAL A 30 -6.13 5.31 -7.44
C VAL A 30 -5.20 4.24 -7.98
N PHE A 31 -5.77 3.29 -8.72
CA PHE A 31 -5.01 2.26 -9.42
C PHE A 31 -4.85 2.66 -10.88
N HIS A 32 -3.62 2.91 -11.32
CA HIS A 32 -3.35 3.36 -12.68
C HIS A 32 -3.76 2.32 -13.73
N LYS A 33 -3.57 1.05 -13.43
CA LYS A 33 -3.85 -0.04 -14.36
C LYS A 33 -5.32 -0.09 -14.77
N SER A 34 -6.24 0.08 -13.82
CA SER A 34 -7.68 0.00 -14.08
C SER A 34 -8.35 1.37 -14.19
N GLY A 35 -7.70 2.41 -13.65
CA GLY A 35 -8.29 3.74 -13.51
C GLY A 35 -9.29 3.83 -12.36
N ASN A 36 -9.46 2.75 -11.59
CA ASN A 36 -10.41 2.76 -10.46
C ASN A 36 -9.84 3.51 -9.27
N SER A 37 -10.72 4.17 -8.52
CA SER A 37 -10.36 4.82 -7.27
C SER A 37 -11.28 4.34 -6.15
N PHE A 38 -10.75 4.37 -4.92
CA PHE A 38 -11.48 3.87 -3.75
C PHE A 38 -11.33 4.83 -2.57
N SER A 39 -12.39 4.93 -1.77
CA SER A 39 -12.39 5.67 -0.51
C SER A 39 -11.66 4.86 0.57
N LYS A 40 -11.44 5.49 1.74
CA LYS A 40 -10.85 4.80 2.89
C LYS A 40 -11.66 3.57 3.27
N GLU A 41 -12.99 3.68 3.31
CA GLU A 41 -13.87 2.57 3.67
C GLU A 41 -13.75 1.41 2.69
N GLU A 42 -13.82 1.72 1.40
CA GLU A 42 -13.70 0.70 0.35
C GLU A 42 -12.33 0.02 0.38
N TRP A 43 -11.27 0.81 0.49
CA TRP A 43 -9.91 0.29 0.55
C TRP A 43 -9.66 -0.53 1.80
N SER A 44 -10.24 -0.11 2.94
CA SER A 44 -10.12 -0.86 4.20
C SER A 44 -10.65 -2.28 4.06
N SER A 45 -11.79 -2.45 3.39
CA SER A 45 -12.36 -3.78 3.13
C SER A 45 -11.47 -4.63 2.25
N MET A 46 -10.85 -4.01 1.23
CA MET A 46 -9.93 -4.71 0.33
C MET A 46 -8.66 -5.17 1.06
N VAL A 47 -8.08 -4.30 1.88
CA VAL A 47 -6.87 -4.63 2.64
C VAL A 47 -7.15 -5.70 3.69
N ALA A 48 -8.33 -5.66 4.32
CA ALA A 48 -8.72 -6.69 5.27
C ALA A 48 -8.70 -8.07 4.62
N GLY A 49 -9.22 -8.18 3.40
CA GLY A 49 -9.18 -9.42 2.63
C GLY A 49 -7.77 -9.84 2.26
N MET A 50 -6.92 -8.89 1.89
CA MET A 50 -5.51 -9.18 1.56
C MET A 50 -4.74 -9.68 2.78
N PHE A 51 -4.92 -9.04 3.93
CA PHE A 51 -4.22 -9.44 5.16
C PHE A 51 -4.71 -10.78 5.69
N ASP A 52 -5.96 -11.14 5.41
CA ASP A 52 -6.54 -12.40 5.82
C ASP A 52 -6.18 -13.57 4.91
N ASN A 53 -5.59 -13.28 3.75
CA ASN A 53 -5.20 -14.30 2.77
C ASN A 53 -3.68 -14.44 2.69
N GLU A 54 -3.15 -15.53 3.24
CA GLU A 54 -1.70 -15.78 3.30
C GLU A 54 -1.05 -15.94 1.93
N LYS A 55 -1.85 -16.13 0.86
CA LYS A 55 -1.35 -16.22 -0.52
C LYS A 55 -1.04 -14.86 -1.12
N PHE A 56 -1.47 -13.77 -0.49
CA PHE A 56 -0.92 -12.44 -0.78
C PHE A 56 0.40 -12.32 -0.04
N VAL A 57 1.50 -12.22 -0.78
CA VAL A 57 2.83 -12.14 -0.17
C VAL A 57 3.49 -10.82 -0.52
N PHE A 58 3.88 -10.09 0.51
CA PHE A 58 4.67 -8.87 0.38
C PHE A 58 6.14 -9.30 0.33
N GLU A 59 6.67 -9.51 -0.89
CA GLU A 59 7.99 -10.14 -1.06
C GLU A 59 9.14 -9.25 -0.59
N SER A 60 9.20 -8.03 -1.10
CA SER A 60 10.22 -7.07 -0.72
C SER A 60 9.74 -5.66 -1.04
N SER A 61 10.29 -4.68 -0.35
CA SER A 61 9.90 -3.29 -0.53
C SER A 61 11.11 -2.40 -0.26
N ARG A 62 11.22 -1.31 -1.02
CA ARG A 62 12.24 -0.29 -0.77
C ARG A 62 11.62 1.10 -0.84
N CYS A 63 12.14 1.99 -0.01
CA CYS A 63 11.77 3.38 -0.07
C CYS A 63 12.62 4.08 -1.14
N VAL A 64 11.98 4.57 -2.18
CA VAL A 64 12.67 5.31 -3.23
C VAL A 64 12.93 6.75 -2.77
N TYR A 65 11.97 7.33 -2.09
CA TYR A 65 12.07 8.70 -1.58
C TYR A 65 11.03 8.92 -0.48
N GLU A 66 11.39 9.70 0.52
CA GLU A 66 10.44 10.04 1.58
C GLU A 66 10.80 11.38 2.22
N ASN A 67 9.78 12.23 2.43
CA ASN A 67 9.87 13.42 3.27
C ASN A 67 8.54 13.57 4.02
N SER A 68 8.28 14.72 4.64
CA SER A 68 7.05 14.92 5.39
C SER A 68 5.79 15.02 4.53
N GLU A 69 5.92 15.19 3.23
CA GLU A 69 4.81 15.41 2.31
C GLU A 69 4.57 14.27 1.34
N ILE A 70 5.58 13.45 1.07
CA ILE A 70 5.49 12.40 0.06
C ILE A 70 6.36 11.19 0.44
N MET A 71 5.85 10.01 0.09
CA MET A 71 6.59 8.76 0.23
C MET A 71 6.44 7.96 -1.06
N VAL A 72 7.56 7.45 -1.58
CA VAL A 72 7.55 6.64 -2.80
C VAL A 72 8.12 5.27 -2.48
N ASP A 73 7.33 4.23 -2.74
CA ASP A 73 7.67 2.84 -2.50
C ASP A 73 7.74 2.06 -3.80
N HIS A 74 8.68 1.13 -3.88
CA HIS A 74 8.75 0.15 -4.96
C HIS A 74 8.84 -1.23 -4.32
N SER A 75 7.90 -2.10 -4.66
CA SER A 75 7.79 -3.41 -4.01
C SER A 75 7.49 -4.50 -5.02
N PHE A 76 7.70 -5.75 -4.59
CA PHE A 76 7.31 -6.93 -5.34
C PHE A 76 6.26 -7.68 -4.54
N MET A 77 5.22 -8.13 -5.22
CA MET A 77 4.10 -8.83 -4.59
C MET A 77 3.75 -10.09 -5.36
N SER A 78 3.37 -11.12 -4.62
CA SER A 78 2.80 -12.35 -5.17
C SER A 78 1.32 -12.43 -4.79
N TYR A 79 0.51 -12.95 -5.70
CA TYR A 79 -0.94 -13.02 -5.54
C TYR A 79 -1.43 -14.47 -5.49
N PRO A 80 -2.67 -14.69 -4.99
CA PRO A 80 -3.25 -16.05 -4.88
C PRO A 80 -3.35 -16.82 -6.20
N ASP A 81 -3.40 -16.12 -7.34
CA ASP A 81 -3.47 -16.73 -8.67
C ASP A 81 -2.09 -17.11 -9.21
N GLU A 82 -1.06 -17.09 -8.36
CA GLU A 82 0.32 -17.42 -8.71
C GLU A 82 1.00 -16.39 -9.63
N THR A 83 0.42 -15.21 -9.79
CA THR A 83 1.06 -14.11 -10.52
C THR A 83 1.88 -13.25 -9.58
N ARG A 84 2.83 -12.51 -10.17
CA ARG A 84 3.68 -11.55 -9.44
C ARG A 84 3.68 -10.22 -10.16
N GLU A 85 3.85 -9.15 -9.40
CA GLU A 85 3.93 -7.80 -9.95
C GLU A 85 5.01 -6.99 -9.24
N ALA A 86 5.63 -6.09 -10.00
CA ALA A 86 6.40 -4.99 -9.45
C ALA A 86 5.46 -3.81 -9.30
N VAL A 87 5.39 -3.23 -8.10
CA VAL A 87 4.43 -2.19 -7.77
C VAL A 87 5.15 -0.90 -7.40
N MET A 88 4.80 0.19 -8.08
CA MET A 88 5.25 1.53 -7.72
C MET A 88 4.09 2.25 -7.04
N LEU A 89 4.36 2.82 -5.88
CA LEU A 89 3.35 3.48 -5.08
C LEU A 89 3.84 4.86 -4.66
N VAL A 90 3.03 5.89 -4.92
CA VAL A 90 3.30 7.25 -4.48
C VAL A 90 2.22 7.64 -3.48
N ALA A 91 2.63 7.97 -2.27
CA ALA A 91 1.73 8.37 -1.19
C ALA A 91 1.93 9.84 -0.86
N LYS A 92 0.84 10.60 -0.87
CA LYS A 92 0.84 11.98 -0.37
C LYS A 92 0.48 11.94 1.11
N LEU A 93 1.23 12.69 1.92
CA LEU A 93 1.09 12.67 3.37
C LEU A 93 0.47 13.97 3.86
N LYS A 94 -0.33 13.88 4.92
CA LYS A 94 -0.91 15.03 5.60
C LYS A 94 -1.07 14.70 7.08
N ASP A 95 -0.59 15.59 7.94
CA ASP A 95 -0.69 15.44 9.39
C ASP A 95 -0.11 14.09 9.89
N GLY A 96 0.98 13.66 9.26
CA GLY A 96 1.64 12.41 9.62
C GLY A 96 0.92 11.15 9.15
N LYS A 97 -0.13 11.29 8.34
CA LYS A 97 -0.91 10.16 7.82
C LYS A 97 -0.91 10.15 6.30
N ILE A 98 -1.28 8.99 5.74
CA ILE A 98 -1.36 8.81 4.29
C ILE A 98 -2.70 9.36 3.81
N LEU A 99 -2.66 10.42 3.00
CA LEU A 99 -3.86 11.06 2.48
C LEU A 99 -4.32 10.48 1.14
N HIS A 100 -3.37 10.18 0.25
CA HIS A 100 -3.70 9.74 -1.09
C HIS A 100 -2.61 8.84 -1.62
N ILE A 101 -3.00 7.74 -2.24
CA ILE A 101 -2.07 6.82 -2.91
C ILE A 101 -2.40 6.75 -4.39
N GLU A 102 -1.36 6.83 -5.22
CA GLU A 102 -1.43 6.45 -6.63
C GLU A 102 -0.50 5.28 -6.81
N THR A 103 -1.00 4.21 -7.40
CA THR A 103 -0.23 2.99 -7.55
C THR A 103 -0.35 2.43 -8.96
N GLY A 104 0.78 1.96 -9.48
CA GLY A 104 0.88 1.28 -10.76
C GLY A 104 1.63 -0.01 -10.59
N ALA A 105 1.28 -1.00 -11.40
CA ALA A 105 1.88 -2.31 -11.31
C ALA A 105 2.30 -2.82 -12.68
N THR A 106 3.44 -3.51 -12.71
CA THR A 106 3.95 -4.17 -13.92
C THR A 106 3.95 -5.67 -13.68
N PRO A 107 3.20 -6.44 -14.47
CA PRO A 107 3.22 -7.89 -14.35
C PRO A 107 4.61 -8.46 -14.61
N LEU A 108 5.00 -9.46 -13.85
CA LEU A 108 6.26 -10.18 -14.00
C LEU A 108 6.00 -11.56 -14.58
N ASP A 109 6.91 -11.99 -15.42
CA ASP A 109 6.82 -13.34 -16.02
C ASP A 109 7.26 -14.43 -15.04
#